data_f33ca4ed81210261ab085a6f2d8c8d5a
#
_entry.id   f33ca4ed81210261ab085a6f2d8c8d5a
#
_cell.length_a   1.000
_cell.length_b   1.000
_cell.length_c   1.000
_cell.angle_alpha   90.00
_cell.angle_beta   90.00
_cell.angle_gamma   90.00
#
_symmetry.space_group_name_H-M   'P 1'
#
loop_
_entity.id
_entity.type
_entity.pdbx_description
1 polymer ?
#
loop_
_entity_poly.entity_id
_entity_poly.type
_entity_poly.pdbx_seq_one_letter_code
_entity_poly.pdbx_strand_id
1 'polypeptide(L)'
;MKRFTAFVALVLLAAATAVSCSKDKDAGKLAFDRPAVFLQPGGTATVGFSSTDIKSYSISSKPVGWDDAIVLDEGAMSVRITAPTVFEDDARADEGTEEEEKAERSGTLTLAGTSFGGKRVTATLFVSVSKTVDMSDRPANSYLVNGRECNYTFDAMHKGDGQSALATASVDIVWQSKTNLIQYLSLDDGKVSFYVGADEDEDDRIDEGNALIGAYDADGTLIWSWHVWAADYDPDPDADGGSVVVFNGYTMMNRNLGALANGNETTDEILASYGLYYQWGRKDPFIGPSTYRADNGSSASMYNAKSGTVKLESVESDAETGTADYAVQHPLEYITGTADSDYDWAWSHDGALWGESKTVNDPCPYGWRVAPSEAFEGLTISGTPAAADYDKFGWTLTDGTSQSFFVGAGRRRYDNGTILNIYNPVPAEAQSRNTATEAQPWEGLYWTSDAGSGAQSPAFYFWFEKKTSGGSVEYDVPYARANGMQVRCVRGK
;
A
#
# COMPACT_ATOMS: atom_id res chain seq x y z
N MET A 1 -33.89 -6.20 -26.17
CA MET A 1 -33.23 -7.44 -25.79
C MET A 1 -32.14 -7.79 -26.80
N LYS A 2 -30.94 -7.22 -26.70
CA LYS A 2 -29.70 -7.60 -27.44
C LYS A 2 -28.62 -6.59 -27.04
N ARG A 3 -28.06 -6.66 -25.83
CA ARG A 3 -26.84 -5.93 -25.39
C ARG A 3 -26.34 -6.48 -24.04
N PHE A 4 -26.18 -7.80 -23.91
CA PHE A 4 -25.76 -8.37 -22.61
C PHE A 4 -24.60 -9.38 -22.71
N THR A 5 -23.81 -9.37 -23.80
CA THR A 5 -22.76 -10.37 -23.98
C THR A 5 -21.38 -9.79 -24.30
N ALA A 6 -21.14 -8.51 -24.05
CA ALA A 6 -19.86 -7.89 -24.44
C ALA A 6 -18.94 -7.49 -23.27
N PHE A 7 -19.32 -7.63 -22.00
CA PHE A 7 -18.55 -7.06 -20.88
C PHE A 7 -17.77 -8.08 -20.03
N VAL A 8 -18.06 -9.38 -20.12
CA VAL A 8 -17.31 -10.40 -19.35
C VAL A 8 -15.91 -10.67 -19.92
N ALA A 9 -15.60 -10.21 -21.13
CA ALA A 9 -14.30 -10.43 -21.80
C ALA A 9 -13.21 -9.41 -21.48
N LEU A 10 -13.49 -8.35 -20.70
CA LEU A 10 -12.53 -7.23 -20.51
C LEU A 10 -11.66 -7.34 -19.26
N VAL A 11 -11.99 -8.20 -18.30
CA VAL A 11 -11.26 -8.34 -17.02
C VAL A 11 -10.08 -9.31 -17.11
N LEU A 12 -10.03 -10.17 -18.12
CA LEU A 12 -8.94 -11.14 -18.33
C LEU A 12 -7.78 -10.59 -19.20
N LEU A 13 -7.72 -9.28 -19.48
CA LEU A 13 -6.74 -8.70 -20.40
C LEU A 13 -5.57 -7.96 -19.76
N ALA A 14 -5.40 -8.03 -18.45
CA ALA A 14 -4.31 -7.33 -17.75
C ALA A 14 -2.93 -8.01 -17.85
N ALA A 15 -2.85 -9.22 -18.44
CA ALA A 15 -1.59 -9.93 -18.64
C ALA A 15 -1.09 -9.95 -20.10
N ALA A 16 -1.60 -9.07 -20.96
CA ALA A 16 -1.15 -9.00 -22.35
C ALA A 16 -0.27 -7.76 -22.59
N THR A 17 1.03 -7.94 -22.43
CA THR A 17 2.04 -6.99 -22.92
C THR A 17 1.87 -6.72 -24.42
N ALA A 18 1.86 -5.43 -24.75
CA ALA A 18 2.11 -4.86 -26.07
C ALA A 18 1.35 -5.49 -27.26
N VAL A 19 0.08 -5.18 -27.39
CA VAL A 19 -0.58 -5.37 -28.69
C VAL A 19 -0.40 -4.10 -29.53
N SER A 20 0.49 -4.19 -30.51
CA SER A 20 0.45 -3.31 -31.68
C SER A 20 -0.96 -3.34 -32.27
N CYS A 21 -1.62 -2.17 -32.36
CA CYS A 21 -2.90 -2.01 -33.06
C CYS A 21 -2.75 -2.31 -34.54
N SER A 22 -2.95 -3.57 -34.94
CA SER A 22 -3.35 -3.92 -36.31
C SER A 22 -4.68 -4.65 -36.26
N LYS A 23 -5.63 -4.22 -37.11
CA LYS A 23 -6.93 -4.85 -37.30
C LYS A 23 -6.78 -6.17 -38.07
N ASP A 24 -6.10 -7.16 -37.49
CA ASP A 24 -5.94 -8.48 -38.08
C ASP A 24 -6.94 -9.43 -37.44
N LYS A 25 -8.02 -9.74 -38.10
CA LYS A 25 -9.05 -10.71 -37.69
C LYS A 25 -8.53 -12.14 -37.57
N ASP A 26 -7.31 -12.43 -38.02
CA ASP A 26 -6.73 -13.79 -38.08
C ASP A 26 -5.64 -14.05 -37.03
N ALA A 27 -5.49 -13.17 -36.02
CA ALA A 27 -4.37 -13.28 -35.09
C ALA A 27 -4.55 -14.39 -34.04
N GLY A 28 -5.78 -14.82 -33.75
CA GLY A 28 -6.08 -15.72 -32.63
C GLY A 28 -5.92 -15.04 -31.26
N LYS A 29 -6.39 -15.67 -30.20
CA LYS A 29 -6.19 -15.24 -28.80
C LYS A 29 -5.83 -16.44 -27.94
N LEU A 30 -5.00 -16.20 -26.93
CA LEU A 30 -4.56 -17.20 -25.98
C LEU A 30 -4.31 -16.51 -24.63
N ALA A 31 -4.86 -17.04 -23.54
CA ALA A 31 -4.65 -16.52 -22.21
C ALA A 31 -4.79 -17.63 -21.15
N PHE A 32 -3.97 -17.61 -20.12
CA PHE A 32 -4.19 -18.42 -18.92
C PHE A 32 -5.32 -17.82 -18.07
N ASP A 33 -6.01 -18.66 -17.30
CA ASP A 33 -7.12 -18.26 -16.42
C ASP A 33 -6.63 -17.46 -15.20
N ARG A 34 -5.34 -17.53 -14.90
CA ARG A 34 -4.66 -16.77 -13.83
C ARG A 34 -3.25 -16.36 -14.25
N PRO A 35 -2.69 -15.28 -13.67
CA PRO A 35 -1.36 -14.78 -14.06
C PRO A 35 -0.20 -15.56 -13.43
N ALA A 36 -0.44 -16.25 -12.30
CA ALA A 36 0.60 -16.95 -11.55
C ALA A 36 0.10 -18.21 -10.84
N VAL A 37 1.03 -19.07 -10.46
CA VAL A 37 0.84 -20.24 -9.60
C VAL A 37 1.96 -20.31 -8.56
N PHE A 38 1.57 -20.43 -7.30
CA PHE A 38 2.48 -20.56 -6.18
C PHE A 38 2.33 -21.94 -5.56
N LEU A 39 3.44 -22.69 -5.48
CA LEU A 39 3.47 -24.09 -5.08
C LEU A 39 4.40 -24.31 -3.89
N GLN A 40 4.17 -25.36 -3.13
CA GLN A 40 5.16 -25.92 -2.23
C GLN A 40 6.09 -26.86 -3.01
N PRO A 41 7.31 -27.15 -2.54
CA PRO A 41 8.18 -28.16 -3.16
C PRO A 41 7.44 -29.47 -3.39
N GLY A 42 7.46 -30.00 -4.61
CA GLY A 42 6.73 -31.21 -5.01
C GLY A 42 5.22 -31.04 -5.16
N GLY A 43 4.68 -29.86 -4.88
CA GLY A 43 3.26 -29.54 -5.04
C GLY A 43 2.82 -29.55 -6.51
N THR A 44 1.55 -29.81 -6.77
CA THR A 44 1.00 -29.85 -8.14
C THR A 44 -0.22 -28.95 -8.25
N ALA A 45 -0.30 -28.20 -9.36
CA ALA A 45 -1.48 -27.44 -9.76
C ALA A 45 -1.85 -27.73 -11.22
N THR A 46 -3.13 -27.51 -11.53
CA THR A 46 -3.65 -27.51 -12.90
C THR A 46 -4.20 -26.12 -13.19
N VAL A 47 -3.73 -25.49 -14.26
CA VAL A 47 -4.14 -24.15 -14.69
C VAL A 47 -4.82 -24.27 -16.05
N GLY A 48 -6.03 -23.75 -16.13
CA GLY A 48 -6.79 -23.66 -17.38
C GLY A 48 -6.24 -22.52 -18.26
N PHE A 49 -6.53 -22.62 -19.53
CA PHE A 49 -6.33 -21.53 -20.49
C PHE A 49 -7.49 -21.44 -21.48
N SER A 50 -7.74 -20.24 -21.97
CA SER A 50 -8.73 -19.96 -22.99
C SER A 50 -8.07 -19.61 -24.32
N SER A 51 -8.73 -19.96 -25.43
CA SER A 51 -8.23 -19.60 -26.74
C SER A 51 -9.36 -19.33 -27.73
N THR A 52 -9.06 -18.52 -28.76
CA THR A 52 -9.93 -18.28 -29.92
C THR A 52 -9.08 -18.34 -31.18
N ASP A 53 -9.57 -19.06 -32.19
CA ASP A 53 -8.93 -19.20 -33.52
C ASP A 53 -7.50 -19.80 -33.47
N ILE A 54 -7.22 -20.67 -32.51
CA ILE A 54 -5.93 -21.41 -32.37
C ILE A 54 -6.09 -22.83 -32.88
N LYS A 55 -5.15 -23.26 -33.72
CA LYS A 55 -5.10 -24.57 -34.39
C LYS A 55 -4.34 -25.61 -33.58
N SER A 56 -3.26 -25.20 -32.93
CA SER A 56 -2.37 -26.10 -32.16
C SER A 56 -1.67 -25.34 -31.06
N TYR A 57 -1.26 -26.08 -30.02
CA TYR A 57 -0.60 -25.57 -28.82
C TYR A 57 0.74 -26.25 -28.59
N SER A 58 1.66 -25.55 -27.91
CA SER A 58 2.91 -26.13 -27.42
C SER A 58 3.45 -25.32 -26.26
N ILE A 59 4.12 -25.95 -25.33
CA ILE A 59 4.96 -25.23 -24.33
C ILE A 59 6.22 -24.76 -25.05
N SER A 60 6.46 -23.45 -25.09
CA SER A 60 7.58 -22.85 -25.82
C SER A 60 8.74 -22.43 -24.94
N SER A 61 8.51 -22.21 -23.64
CA SER A 61 9.56 -22.07 -22.62
C SER A 61 9.06 -22.51 -21.25
N LYS A 62 9.98 -22.92 -20.40
CA LYS A 62 9.77 -23.35 -19.01
C LYS A 62 10.89 -22.74 -18.17
N PRO A 63 10.72 -22.58 -16.86
CA PRO A 63 11.84 -22.27 -15.97
C PRO A 63 12.87 -23.39 -16.00
N VAL A 64 14.11 -23.07 -15.68
CA VAL A 64 15.21 -24.05 -15.64
C VAL A 64 14.90 -25.13 -14.60
N GLY A 65 15.13 -26.39 -14.97
CA GLY A 65 14.88 -27.55 -14.10
C GLY A 65 13.42 -27.96 -13.94
N TRP A 66 12.47 -27.36 -14.73
CA TRP A 66 11.04 -27.71 -14.70
C TRP A 66 10.60 -28.57 -15.91
N ASP A 67 11.51 -29.14 -16.66
CA ASP A 67 11.20 -29.77 -17.96
C ASP A 67 10.20 -30.91 -17.89
N ASP A 68 10.34 -31.83 -16.97
CA ASP A 68 9.44 -32.98 -16.78
C ASP A 68 8.22 -32.62 -15.89
N ALA A 69 8.24 -31.46 -15.30
CA ALA A 69 7.26 -30.98 -14.32
C ALA A 69 6.00 -30.35 -14.95
N ILE A 70 6.04 -30.02 -16.25
CA ILE A 70 5.00 -29.26 -16.93
C ILE A 70 4.41 -30.05 -18.09
N VAL A 71 3.12 -30.40 -17.99
CA VAL A 71 2.40 -31.23 -18.95
C VAL A 71 1.19 -30.47 -19.50
N LEU A 72 1.16 -30.30 -20.83
CA LEU A 72 0.02 -29.72 -21.56
C LEU A 72 -1.03 -30.78 -21.82
N ASP A 73 -2.30 -30.49 -21.47
CA ASP A 73 -3.48 -31.24 -21.87
C ASP A 73 -4.34 -30.38 -22.79
N GLU A 74 -4.17 -30.59 -24.10
CA GLU A 74 -4.94 -29.83 -25.11
C GLU A 74 -6.44 -30.16 -25.04
N GLY A 75 -6.81 -31.39 -24.67
CA GLY A 75 -8.19 -31.82 -24.58
C GLY A 75 -8.96 -31.17 -23.43
N ALA A 76 -8.27 -30.96 -22.31
CA ALA A 76 -8.81 -30.28 -21.15
C ALA A 76 -8.55 -28.77 -21.17
N MET A 77 -7.88 -28.24 -22.16
CA MET A 77 -7.44 -26.81 -22.23
C MET A 77 -6.73 -26.40 -20.93
N SER A 78 -5.75 -27.19 -20.50
CA SER A 78 -5.06 -26.95 -19.23
C SER A 78 -3.60 -27.36 -19.27
N VAL A 79 -2.82 -26.81 -18.32
CA VAL A 79 -1.44 -27.20 -18.07
C VAL A 79 -1.34 -27.69 -16.63
N ARG A 80 -0.85 -28.89 -16.46
CA ARG A 80 -0.50 -29.45 -15.15
C ARG A 80 0.95 -29.13 -14.85
N ILE A 81 1.21 -28.60 -13.66
CA ILE A 81 2.52 -28.12 -13.21
C ILE A 81 2.83 -28.84 -11.90
N THR A 82 3.98 -29.49 -11.79
CA THR A 82 4.49 -30.08 -10.56
C THR A 82 5.80 -29.36 -10.18
N ALA A 83 5.87 -28.82 -8.99
CA ALA A 83 7.07 -28.10 -8.55
C ALA A 83 8.25 -29.07 -8.33
N PRO A 84 9.48 -28.69 -8.69
CA PRO A 84 10.68 -29.39 -8.26
C PRO A 84 10.78 -29.47 -6.73
N THR A 85 11.64 -30.39 -6.24
CA THR A 85 11.86 -30.56 -4.79
C THR A 85 13.25 -30.14 -4.35
N VAL A 86 14.17 -29.88 -5.31
CA VAL A 86 15.57 -29.48 -5.08
C VAL A 86 15.88 -28.28 -5.95
N PHE A 87 16.47 -27.24 -5.37
CA PHE A 87 16.72 -25.96 -6.00
C PHE A 87 18.19 -25.56 -5.91
N GLU A 88 18.63 -24.61 -6.73
CA GLU A 88 20.01 -24.12 -6.78
C GLU A 88 20.50 -23.55 -5.44
N ASP A 89 19.63 -22.92 -4.69
CA ASP A 89 19.91 -22.26 -3.41
C ASP A 89 19.82 -23.20 -2.19
N ASP A 90 19.48 -24.48 -2.38
CA ASP A 90 19.43 -25.43 -1.27
C ASP A 90 20.85 -25.83 -0.81
N ALA A 91 21.17 -25.54 0.45
CA ALA A 91 22.47 -25.84 1.07
C ALA A 91 22.85 -27.34 1.06
N ARG A 92 21.92 -28.26 0.75
CA ARG A 92 22.12 -29.70 0.60
C ARG A 92 22.55 -30.12 -0.79
N ALA A 93 22.54 -29.19 -1.74
CA ALA A 93 22.82 -29.48 -3.15
C ALA A 93 24.32 -29.72 -3.45
N ASP A 94 25.22 -29.50 -2.49
CA ASP A 94 26.68 -29.65 -2.66
C ASP A 94 27.23 -31.07 -2.41
N GLU A 95 26.41 -32.04 -1.99
CA GLU A 95 26.92 -33.37 -1.59
C GLU A 95 26.64 -34.51 -2.58
N GLY A 96 26.27 -34.26 -3.82
CA GLY A 96 25.88 -35.35 -4.73
C GLY A 96 26.26 -35.21 -6.19
N THR A 97 27.21 -35.94 -6.61
CA THR A 97 27.44 -36.58 -7.95
C THR A 97 26.49 -36.22 -9.09
N GLU A 98 27.12 -35.78 -10.19
CA GLU A 98 26.59 -35.45 -11.51
C GLU A 98 25.87 -34.10 -11.60
N GLU A 99 26.23 -33.34 -12.64
CA GLU A 99 25.64 -32.03 -13.02
C GLU A 99 24.16 -32.19 -13.45
N GLU A 100 23.30 -32.53 -12.50
CA GLU A 100 21.86 -32.27 -12.71
C GLU A 100 21.66 -30.75 -12.65
N GLU A 101 21.13 -30.19 -13.72
CA GLU A 101 20.76 -28.79 -13.81
C GLU A 101 19.74 -28.49 -12.69
N LYS A 102 20.19 -27.78 -11.66
CA LYS A 102 19.38 -27.48 -10.47
C LYS A 102 18.24 -26.56 -10.89
N ALA A 103 17.06 -26.77 -10.30
CA ALA A 103 15.88 -26.01 -10.65
C ALA A 103 15.90 -24.58 -10.06
N GLU A 104 15.48 -23.62 -10.85
CA GLU A 104 15.11 -22.29 -10.34
C GLU A 104 13.82 -22.37 -9.52
N ARG A 105 13.73 -21.58 -8.43
CA ARG A 105 12.51 -21.53 -7.60
C ARG A 105 11.32 -20.89 -8.30
N SER A 106 11.58 -20.03 -9.27
CA SER A 106 10.53 -19.31 -9.99
C SER A 106 10.93 -19.02 -11.43
N GLY A 107 9.93 -18.79 -12.27
CA GLY A 107 10.17 -18.38 -13.64
C GLY A 107 8.88 -18.32 -14.47
N THR A 108 9.04 -18.09 -15.76
CA THR A 108 7.92 -17.92 -16.68
C THR A 108 7.72 -19.15 -17.54
N LEU A 109 6.54 -19.75 -17.44
CA LEU A 109 6.03 -20.72 -18.40
C LEU A 109 5.38 -19.96 -19.57
N THR A 110 5.76 -20.31 -20.81
CA THR A 110 5.15 -19.73 -22.01
C THR A 110 4.41 -20.82 -22.82
N LEU A 111 3.10 -20.66 -22.93
CA LEU A 111 2.26 -21.41 -23.84
C LEU A 111 2.19 -20.68 -25.19
N ALA A 112 2.54 -21.37 -26.27
CA ALA A 112 2.41 -20.85 -27.63
C ALA A 112 1.26 -21.51 -28.36
N GLY A 113 0.47 -20.72 -29.07
CA GLY A 113 -0.56 -21.17 -29.99
C GLY A 113 -0.25 -20.78 -31.44
N THR A 114 -0.59 -21.62 -32.40
CA THR A 114 -0.57 -21.26 -33.81
C THR A 114 -2.01 -21.04 -34.29
N SER A 115 -2.34 -19.84 -34.75
CA SER A 115 -3.67 -19.52 -35.26
C SER A 115 -3.98 -20.26 -36.59
N PHE A 116 -5.24 -20.35 -36.97
CA PHE A 116 -5.62 -20.88 -38.29
C PHE A 116 -5.01 -20.10 -39.43
N GLY A 117 -4.71 -18.78 -39.23
CA GLY A 117 -3.96 -17.97 -40.18
C GLY A 117 -2.45 -18.15 -40.16
N GLY A 118 -1.91 -19.10 -39.37
CA GLY A 118 -0.48 -19.40 -39.25
C GLY A 118 0.33 -18.43 -38.39
N LYS A 119 -0.32 -17.51 -37.67
CA LYS A 119 0.36 -16.56 -36.76
C LYS A 119 0.60 -17.23 -35.41
N ARG A 120 1.75 -16.94 -34.79
CA ARG A 120 2.07 -17.37 -33.43
C ARG A 120 1.49 -16.37 -32.41
N VAL A 121 0.82 -16.90 -31.40
CA VAL A 121 0.31 -16.19 -30.23
C VAL A 121 0.87 -16.84 -28.97
N THR A 122 1.18 -16.06 -27.95
CA THR A 122 1.73 -16.60 -26.71
C THR A 122 0.94 -16.09 -25.50
N ALA A 123 0.85 -16.93 -24.47
CA ALA A 123 0.41 -16.57 -23.13
C ALA A 123 1.49 -16.98 -22.12
N THR A 124 1.69 -16.17 -21.09
CA THR A 124 2.67 -16.41 -20.04
C THR A 124 2.00 -16.66 -18.70
N LEU A 125 2.59 -17.55 -17.90
CA LEU A 125 2.20 -17.87 -16.55
C LEU A 125 3.44 -17.85 -15.68
N PHE A 126 3.44 -17.05 -14.63
CA PHE A 126 4.47 -17.11 -13.62
C PHE A 126 4.27 -18.34 -12.75
N VAL A 127 5.31 -19.13 -12.52
CA VAL A 127 5.30 -20.28 -11.63
C VAL A 127 6.39 -20.11 -10.58
N SER A 128 6.05 -20.34 -9.33
CA SER A 128 7.00 -20.13 -8.23
C SER A 128 6.81 -21.16 -7.12
N VAL A 129 7.94 -21.61 -6.56
CA VAL A 129 7.98 -22.30 -5.28
C VAL A 129 8.31 -21.28 -4.21
N SER A 130 7.26 -20.66 -3.68
CA SER A 130 7.34 -19.60 -2.69
C SER A 130 6.34 -19.81 -1.56
N LYS A 131 6.61 -19.18 -0.43
CA LYS A 131 5.67 -19.18 0.70
C LYS A 131 4.41 -18.40 0.34
N THR A 132 3.25 -19.01 0.59
CA THR A 132 1.98 -18.28 0.62
C THR A 132 1.63 -17.93 2.06
N VAL A 133 1.40 -16.64 2.32
CA VAL A 133 0.95 -16.11 3.61
C VAL A 133 -0.52 -15.75 3.49
N ASP A 134 -1.39 -16.57 4.08
CA ASP A 134 -2.82 -16.30 4.11
C ASP A 134 -3.18 -15.42 5.32
N MET A 135 -3.69 -14.24 5.05
CA MET A 135 -4.11 -13.24 6.03
C MET A 135 -5.64 -13.10 6.10
N SER A 136 -6.40 -14.06 5.56
CA SER A 136 -7.87 -13.99 5.49
C SER A 136 -8.54 -13.99 6.87
N ASP A 137 -7.87 -14.48 7.91
CA ASP A 137 -8.29 -14.44 9.31
C ASP A 137 -7.95 -13.12 10.02
N ARG A 138 -7.35 -12.16 9.33
CA ARG A 138 -6.85 -10.88 9.86
C ARG A 138 -7.46 -9.68 9.12
N PRO A 139 -8.78 -9.48 9.20
CA PRO A 139 -9.45 -8.40 8.47
C PRO A 139 -8.92 -7.03 8.91
N ALA A 140 -8.56 -6.20 7.94
CA ALA A 140 -8.05 -4.85 8.15
C ALA A 140 -8.18 -3.99 6.88
N ASN A 141 -7.97 -2.69 7.00
CA ASN A 141 -7.83 -1.79 5.86
C ASN A 141 -6.37 -1.64 5.39
N SER A 142 -5.40 -2.06 6.23
CA SER A 142 -4.00 -2.15 5.84
C SER A 142 -3.44 -3.53 6.14
N TYR A 143 -2.67 -4.06 5.21
CA TYR A 143 -1.93 -5.30 5.35
C TYR A 143 -0.44 -5.01 5.30
N LEU A 144 0.23 -5.17 6.44
CA LEU A 144 1.69 -5.13 6.52
C LEU A 144 2.24 -6.48 6.04
N VAL A 145 3.12 -6.45 5.05
CA VAL A 145 3.78 -7.61 4.47
C VAL A 145 5.31 -7.40 4.54
N ASN A 146 6.04 -8.39 5.02
CA ASN A 146 7.46 -8.28 5.31
C ASN A 146 8.33 -9.45 4.81
N GLY A 147 7.72 -10.45 4.17
CA GLY A 147 8.43 -11.56 3.55
C GLY A 147 8.76 -11.29 2.11
N ARG A 148 10.04 -11.35 1.74
CA ARG A 148 10.48 -11.29 0.35
C ARG A 148 10.01 -12.51 -0.44
N GLU A 149 9.78 -12.35 -1.73
CA GLU A 149 9.43 -13.43 -2.66
C GLU A 149 8.28 -14.30 -2.14
N CYS A 150 7.29 -13.65 -1.51
CA CYS A 150 6.11 -14.31 -0.96
C CYS A 150 4.85 -13.97 -1.75
N ASN A 151 3.98 -14.95 -1.88
CA ASN A 151 2.58 -14.73 -2.24
C ASN A 151 1.77 -14.43 -0.98
N TYR A 152 0.94 -13.40 -1.04
CA TYR A 152 0.04 -12.99 0.03
C TYR A 152 -1.40 -13.13 -0.42
N THR A 153 -2.26 -13.61 0.48
CA THR A 153 -3.69 -13.68 0.22
C THR A 153 -4.49 -13.10 1.38
N PHE A 154 -5.62 -12.46 1.08
CA PHE A 154 -6.57 -12.01 2.09
C PHE A 154 -8.01 -12.02 1.55
N ASP A 155 -8.99 -11.99 2.45
CA ASP A 155 -10.40 -12.00 2.11
C ASP A 155 -10.83 -10.72 1.38
N ALA A 156 -11.40 -10.87 0.19
CA ALA A 156 -11.92 -9.80 -0.64
C ALA A 156 -13.45 -9.64 -0.55
N MET A 157 -14.11 -10.50 0.21
CA MET A 157 -15.58 -10.54 0.29
C MET A 157 -16.14 -9.77 1.49
N HIS A 158 -15.25 -9.22 2.33
CA HIS A 158 -15.64 -8.40 3.48
C HIS A 158 -14.76 -7.14 3.59
N LYS A 159 -15.34 -6.08 4.19
CA LYS A 159 -14.61 -4.85 4.52
C LYS A 159 -13.55 -5.12 5.61
N GLY A 160 -12.75 -4.10 5.95
CA GLY A 160 -11.72 -4.19 6.97
C GLY A 160 -12.19 -4.57 8.40
N ASP A 161 -13.50 -4.64 8.64
CA ASP A 161 -14.10 -5.14 9.88
C ASP A 161 -14.32 -6.69 9.87
N GLY A 162 -14.13 -7.34 8.72
CA GLY A 162 -14.34 -8.77 8.55
C GLY A 162 -15.81 -9.23 8.65
N GLN A 163 -16.77 -8.31 8.64
CA GLN A 163 -18.19 -8.58 8.83
C GLN A 163 -19.06 -7.99 7.73
N SER A 164 -18.76 -6.75 7.33
CA SER A 164 -19.51 -6.04 6.30
C SER A 164 -19.22 -6.62 4.92
N ALA A 165 -20.18 -7.31 4.33
CA ALA A 165 -20.02 -8.01 3.06
C ALA A 165 -19.75 -7.06 1.88
N LEU A 166 -18.94 -7.54 0.94
CA LEU A 166 -18.64 -6.90 -0.34
C LEU A 166 -19.09 -7.81 -1.49
N ALA A 167 -19.56 -7.21 -2.57
CA ALA A 167 -19.89 -7.92 -3.82
C ALA A 167 -18.72 -7.81 -4.80
N THR A 168 -17.52 -8.18 -4.39
CA THR A 168 -16.31 -8.07 -5.19
C THR A 168 -16.36 -9.00 -6.39
N ALA A 169 -16.29 -8.42 -7.58
CA ALA A 169 -16.24 -9.13 -8.86
C ALA A 169 -14.85 -9.12 -9.49
N SER A 170 -14.03 -8.11 -9.18
CA SER A 170 -12.64 -8.00 -9.63
C SER A 170 -11.81 -7.12 -8.71
N VAL A 171 -10.50 -7.21 -8.83
CA VAL A 171 -9.52 -6.37 -8.13
C VAL A 171 -8.54 -5.76 -9.10
N ASP A 172 -8.06 -4.54 -8.79
CA ASP A 172 -7.01 -3.88 -9.57
C ASP A 172 -6.18 -2.98 -8.66
N ILE A 173 -4.99 -2.58 -9.11
CA ILE A 173 -4.12 -1.63 -8.42
C ILE A 173 -4.64 -0.22 -8.67
N VAL A 174 -5.15 0.43 -7.62
CA VAL A 174 -5.54 1.85 -7.67
C VAL A 174 -4.29 2.72 -7.81
N TRP A 175 -3.28 2.46 -6.97
CA TRP A 175 -1.96 3.05 -7.09
C TRP A 175 -0.91 2.21 -6.34
N GLN A 176 0.35 2.37 -6.74
CA GLN A 176 1.53 1.86 -6.03
C GLN A 176 2.66 2.88 -6.08
N SER A 177 3.50 2.92 -5.05
CA SER A 177 4.57 3.93 -4.89
C SER A 177 5.74 3.74 -5.85
N LYS A 178 5.90 2.56 -6.39
CA LYS A 178 6.86 2.21 -7.46
C LYS A 178 6.23 1.18 -8.40
N THR A 179 6.76 1.06 -9.60
CA THR A 179 6.29 0.09 -10.58
C THR A 179 6.62 -1.34 -10.13
N ASN A 180 5.71 -2.27 -10.39
CA ASN A 180 5.86 -3.70 -10.09
C ASN A 180 6.02 -4.06 -8.60
N LEU A 181 5.68 -3.18 -7.66
CA LEU A 181 5.65 -3.53 -6.23
C LEU A 181 4.68 -4.68 -5.98
N ILE A 182 3.46 -4.54 -6.50
CA ILE A 182 2.44 -5.60 -6.48
C ILE A 182 2.48 -6.34 -7.82
N GLN A 183 2.82 -7.61 -7.77
CA GLN A 183 2.93 -8.46 -8.94
C GLN A 183 1.87 -9.55 -8.92
N TYR A 184 1.44 -9.99 -10.10
CA TYR A 184 0.51 -11.11 -10.30
C TYR A 184 -0.79 -11.00 -9.50
N LEU A 185 -1.30 -9.76 -9.31
CA LEU A 185 -2.56 -9.51 -8.64
C LEU A 185 -3.70 -10.30 -9.29
N SER A 186 -4.49 -10.99 -8.47
CA SER A 186 -5.68 -11.73 -8.91
C SER A 186 -6.72 -11.81 -7.81
N LEU A 187 -7.96 -12.07 -8.21
CA LEU A 187 -9.05 -12.48 -7.34
C LEU A 187 -9.32 -13.97 -7.59
N ASP A 188 -9.13 -14.82 -6.60
CA ASP A 188 -9.30 -16.26 -6.70
C ASP A 188 -10.07 -16.78 -5.48
N ASP A 189 -11.21 -17.42 -5.72
CA ASP A 189 -12.11 -17.98 -4.67
C ASP A 189 -12.44 -16.96 -3.55
N GLY A 190 -12.75 -15.71 -3.95
CA GLY A 190 -13.10 -14.62 -3.02
C GLY A 190 -11.90 -14.01 -2.25
N LYS A 191 -10.69 -14.39 -2.58
CA LYS A 191 -9.46 -13.83 -1.99
C LYS A 191 -8.70 -13.00 -3.00
N VAL A 192 -8.16 -11.87 -2.56
CA VAL A 192 -7.06 -11.20 -3.24
C VAL A 192 -5.83 -12.09 -3.12
N SER A 193 -5.09 -12.24 -4.21
CA SER A 193 -3.76 -12.88 -4.23
C SER A 193 -2.78 -11.98 -4.96
N PHE A 194 -1.60 -11.76 -4.40
CA PHE A 194 -0.53 -10.96 -5.01
C PHE A 194 0.84 -11.42 -4.51
N TYR A 195 1.87 -11.10 -5.28
CA TYR A 195 3.26 -11.42 -4.96
C TYR A 195 4.06 -10.14 -4.75
N VAL A 196 4.97 -10.17 -3.77
CA VAL A 196 5.97 -9.13 -3.54
C VAL A 196 7.35 -9.77 -3.66
N GLY A 197 8.21 -9.18 -4.48
CA GLY A 197 9.55 -9.66 -4.76
C GLY A 197 10.56 -9.34 -3.65
N ALA A 198 11.83 -9.62 -3.96
CA ALA A 198 12.98 -9.12 -3.22
C ALA A 198 13.36 -7.73 -3.71
N ASP A 199 14.06 -6.96 -2.88
CA ASP A 199 14.69 -5.71 -3.28
C ASP A 199 15.76 -5.98 -4.36
N GLU A 200 15.87 -5.11 -5.37
CA GLU A 200 16.80 -5.28 -6.48
C GLU A 200 18.29 -5.13 -6.06
N ASP A 201 18.53 -4.35 -5.01
CA ASP A 201 19.88 -4.03 -4.51
C ASP A 201 20.27 -4.87 -3.28
N GLU A 202 19.28 -5.37 -2.52
CA GLU A 202 19.44 -6.14 -1.28
C GLU A 202 18.57 -7.40 -1.32
N ASP A 203 19.07 -8.48 -1.94
CA ASP A 203 18.35 -9.75 -2.18
C ASP A 203 17.73 -10.40 -0.92
N ASP A 204 18.20 -10.05 0.27
CA ASP A 204 17.71 -10.61 1.54
C ASP A 204 16.53 -9.84 2.12
N ARG A 205 16.11 -8.74 1.48
CA ARG A 205 15.00 -7.88 1.92
C ARG A 205 13.81 -7.94 0.97
N ILE A 206 12.65 -7.61 1.49
CA ILE A 206 11.43 -7.41 0.69
C ILE A 206 11.58 -6.15 -0.18
N ASP A 207 10.98 -6.18 -1.36
CA ASP A 207 10.80 -4.98 -2.18
C ASP A 207 9.83 -4.01 -1.48
N GLU A 208 10.36 -2.93 -0.87
CA GLU A 208 9.61 -2.05 0.02
C GLU A 208 8.79 -1.00 -0.74
N GLY A 209 7.61 -0.69 -0.22
CA GLY A 209 6.75 0.34 -0.75
C GLY A 209 5.32 0.29 -0.24
N ASN A 210 4.46 1.09 -0.84
CA ASN A 210 3.04 1.18 -0.50
C ASN A 210 2.19 1.02 -1.76
N ALA A 211 1.06 0.34 -1.63
CA ALA A 211 0.08 0.21 -2.72
C ALA A 211 -1.34 0.23 -2.18
N LEU A 212 -2.30 0.62 -3.01
CA LEU A 212 -3.72 0.53 -2.74
C LEU A 212 -4.35 -0.42 -3.75
N ILE A 213 -4.91 -1.53 -3.28
CA ILE A 213 -5.66 -2.50 -4.09
C ILE A 213 -7.14 -2.19 -3.95
N GLY A 214 -7.85 -2.01 -5.06
CA GLY A 214 -9.28 -1.76 -5.14
C GLY A 214 -10.07 -3.02 -5.41
N ALA A 215 -11.24 -3.14 -4.76
CA ALA A 215 -12.30 -4.09 -5.08
C ALA A 215 -13.36 -3.41 -5.93
N TYR A 216 -13.72 -4.03 -7.03
CA TYR A 216 -14.73 -3.53 -7.96
C TYR A 216 -15.90 -4.50 -8.04
N ASP A 217 -17.11 -3.95 -8.14
CA ASP A 217 -18.32 -4.75 -8.39
C ASP A 217 -18.44 -5.19 -9.86
N ALA A 218 -19.55 -5.85 -10.20
CA ALA A 218 -19.80 -6.35 -11.55
C ALA A 218 -20.00 -5.23 -12.59
N ASP A 219 -20.32 -4.02 -12.15
CA ASP A 219 -20.49 -2.84 -13.02
C ASP A 219 -19.17 -2.06 -13.18
N GLY A 220 -18.13 -2.45 -12.46
CA GLY A 220 -16.81 -1.82 -12.46
C GLY A 220 -16.70 -0.61 -11.54
N THR A 221 -17.63 -0.47 -10.58
CA THR A 221 -17.56 0.57 -9.54
C THR A 221 -16.62 0.12 -8.43
N LEU A 222 -15.73 1.00 -7.98
CA LEU A 222 -14.90 0.75 -6.80
C LEU A 222 -15.79 0.73 -5.56
N ILE A 223 -15.82 -0.40 -4.85
CA ILE A 223 -16.66 -0.60 -3.66
C ILE A 223 -15.87 -0.68 -2.36
N TRP A 224 -14.58 -0.94 -2.43
CA TRP A 224 -13.64 -0.95 -1.31
C TRP A 224 -12.20 -0.87 -1.78
N SER A 225 -11.26 -0.67 -0.85
CA SER A 225 -9.84 -0.70 -1.11
C SER A 225 -9.07 -1.08 0.15
N TRP A 226 -7.89 -1.67 -0.05
CA TRP A 226 -6.97 -2.07 1.01
C TRP A 226 -5.58 -1.53 0.72
N HIS A 227 -4.96 -0.97 1.73
CA HIS A 227 -3.57 -0.54 1.70
C HIS A 227 -2.67 -1.77 1.91
N VAL A 228 -1.73 -2.00 1.01
CA VAL A 228 -0.61 -2.93 1.20
C VAL A 228 0.63 -2.13 1.57
N TRP A 229 1.19 -2.44 2.71
CA TRP A 229 2.41 -1.84 3.24
C TRP A 229 3.51 -2.90 3.22
N ALA A 230 4.34 -2.91 2.16
CA ALA A 230 5.49 -3.79 2.04
C ALA A 230 6.69 -3.11 2.69
N ALA A 231 7.20 -3.68 3.78
CA ALA A 231 8.30 -3.11 4.54
C ALA A 231 9.04 -4.18 5.35
N ASP A 232 10.35 -4.04 5.50
CA ASP A 232 11.15 -4.82 6.43
C ASP A 232 10.86 -4.35 7.87
N TYR A 233 9.68 -4.71 8.34
CA TYR A 233 9.14 -4.27 9.61
C TYR A 233 8.18 -5.31 10.21
N ASP A 234 8.36 -5.61 11.48
CA ASP A 234 7.43 -6.42 12.26
C ASP A 234 7.13 -5.70 13.58
N PRO A 235 5.88 -5.23 13.80
CA PRO A 235 5.48 -4.56 15.03
C PRO A 235 5.19 -5.54 16.17
N ASP A 236 5.89 -6.65 16.25
CA ASP A 236 5.78 -7.58 17.36
C ASP A 236 6.57 -7.05 18.57
N PRO A 237 5.91 -6.83 19.73
CA PRO A 237 6.60 -6.39 20.94
C PRO A 237 7.63 -7.40 21.46
N ASP A 238 7.49 -8.67 21.09
CA ASP A 238 8.39 -9.75 21.47
C ASP A 238 9.51 -9.99 20.44
N ALA A 239 9.48 -9.29 19.28
CA ALA A 239 10.54 -9.38 18.29
C ALA A 239 11.81 -8.64 18.73
N ASP A 240 12.96 -9.22 18.43
CA ASP A 240 14.25 -8.55 18.61
C ASP A 240 14.31 -7.28 17.74
N GLY A 241 14.75 -6.15 18.30
CA GLY A 241 15.01 -4.94 17.52
C GLY A 241 14.14 -3.72 17.85
N GLY A 242 13.20 -3.80 18.79
CA GLY A 242 12.47 -2.63 19.30
C GLY A 242 11.55 -1.97 18.27
N SER A 243 10.76 -2.78 17.57
CA SER A 243 9.80 -2.31 16.54
C SER A 243 8.57 -1.58 17.11
N VAL A 244 8.41 -1.60 18.44
CA VAL A 244 7.34 -0.91 19.15
C VAL A 244 7.89 -0.10 20.33
N VAL A 245 7.11 0.84 20.82
CA VAL A 245 7.37 1.64 22.02
C VAL A 245 6.14 1.64 22.90
N VAL A 246 6.33 1.76 24.21
CA VAL A 246 5.20 1.89 25.16
C VAL A 246 5.20 3.31 25.73
N PHE A 247 4.13 4.06 25.44
CA PHE A 247 3.85 5.37 26.03
C PHE A 247 2.49 5.34 26.72
N ASN A 248 2.44 5.83 27.96
CA ASN A 248 1.21 5.93 28.75
C ASN A 248 0.40 4.61 28.83
N GLY A 249 1.09 3.46 28.80
CA GLY A 249 0.48 2.14 28.80
C GLY A 249 -0.05 1.67 27.43
N TYR A 250 0.12 2.43 26.38
CA TYR A 250 -0.20 2.05 25.00
C TYR A 250 1.04 1.48 24.32
N THR A 251 0.96 0.25 23.82
CA THR A 251 1.98 -0.29 22.90
C THR A 251 1.74 0.32 21.53
N MET A 252 2.68 1.12 21.04
CA MET A 252 2.62 1.90 19.81
C MET A 252 3.65 1.39 18.82
N MET A 253 3.31 1.32 17.53
CA MET A 253 4.30 1.13 16.48
C MET A 253 5.36 2.23 16.55
N ASN A 254 6.64 1.88 16.36
CA ASN A 254 7.71 2.89 16.42
C ASN A 254 7.77 3.78 15.17
N ARG A 255 6.99 3.50 14.14
CA ARG A 255 6.93 4.25 12.87
C ARG A 255 5.52 4.61 12.45
N ASN A 256 5.39 5.55 11.54
CA ASN A 256 4.11 5.98 10.97
C ASN A 256 3.53 4.90 10.05
N LEU A 257 2.22 4.85 9.92
CA LEU A 257 1.55 3.94 8.99
C LEU A 257 2.02 4.22 7.54
N GLY A 258 2.54 3.19 6.89
CA GLY A 258 3.13 3.27 5.55
C GLY A 258 4.60 3.76 5.52
N ALA A 259 5.25 4.01 6.66
CA ALA A 259 6.65 4.41 6.67
C ALA A 259 7.59 3.21 6.45
N LEU A 260 8.62 3.40 5.63
CA LEU A 260 9.63 2.38 5.32
C LEU A 260 10.85 2.46 6.26
N ALA A 261 10.99 3.55 7.02
CA ALA A 261 12.02 3.72 8.02
C ALA A 261 11.46 4.34 9.32
N ASN A 262 12.31 4.43 10.35
CA ASN A 262 12.07 5.22 11.55
C ASN A 262 13.40 5.82 12.03
N GLY A 263 13.92 6.77 11.27
CA GLY A 263 15.21 7.38 11.54
C GLY A 263 15.39 8.71 10.82
N ASN A 264 16.57 9.31 10.99
CA ASN A 264 16.88 10.64 10.49
C ASN A 264 18.39 10.85 10.24
N GLU A 265 19.13 9.78 10.02
CA GLU A 265 20.58 9.87 9.75
C GLU A 265 20.88 10.42 8.36
N THR A 266 19.98 10.18 7.40
CA THR A 266 20.08 10.66 6.02
C THR A 266 18.78 11.32 5.57
N THR A 267 18.83 12.11 4.49
CA THR A 267 17.64 12.73 3.88
C THR A 267 16.66 11.69 3.35
N ASP A 268 17.16 10.56 2.84
CA ASP A 268 16.35 9.46 2.31
C ASP A 268 15.65 8.72 3.45
N GLU A 269 16.34 8.50 4.56
CA GLU A 269 15.74 7.92 5.76
C GLU A 269 14.69 8.83 6.39
N ILE A 270 14.91 10.16 6.43
CA ILE A 270 13.89 11.13 6.86
C ILE A 270 12.64 11.00 5.98
N LEU A 271 12.82 10.97 4.66
CA LEU A 271 11.70 10.85 3.71
C LEU A 271 10.98 9.51 3.85
N ALA A 272 11.71 8.41 3.99
CA ALA A 272 11.18 7.08 4.23
C ALA A 272 10.41 6.96 5.56
N SER A 273 10.75 7.80 6.56
CA SER A 273 10.08 7.84 7.85
C SER A 273 8.73 8.59 7.86
N TYR A 274 8.40 9.34 6.78
CA TYR A 274 7.16 10.12 6.73
C TYR A 274 5.92 9.25 6.78
N GLY A 275 5.90 8.12 6.07
CA GLY A 275 4.70 7.33 5.88
C GLY A 275 3.68 8.03 5.00
N LEU A 276 2.41 7.71 5.22
CA LEU A 276 1.30 8.19 4.42
C LEU A 276 0.45 9.20 5.21
N TYR A 277 -0.35 9.99 4.48
CA TYR A 277 -1.24 10.98 5.07
C TYR A 277 -2.68 10.49 5.02
N TYR A 278 -3.46 10.80 6.03
CA TYR A 278 -4.86 10.42 6.16
C TYR A 278 -5.70 11.65 6.51
N GLN A 279 -6.84 11.83 5.88
CA GLN A 279 -7.88 12.72 6.42
C GLN A 279 -8.57 12.01 7.59
N TRP A 280 -8.88 12.73 8.66
CA TRP A 280 -9.46 12.13 9.87
C TRP A 280 -10.72 11.33 9.54
N GLY A 281 -10.78 10.08 9.94
CA GLY A 281 -11.92 9.22 9.67
C GLY A 281 -11.89 8.47 8.34
N ARG A 282 -10.99 8.79 7.39
CA ARG A 282 -10.80 8.04 6.14
C ARG A 282 -9.86 6.86 6.34
N LYS A 283 -10.18 5.75 5.69
CA LYS A 283 -9.35 4.53 5.69
C LYS A 283 -8.24 4.55 4.63
N ASP A 284 -8.42 5.32 3.55
CA ASP A 284 -7.51 5.32 2.40
C ASP A 284 -6.40 6.35 2.55
N PRO A 285 -5.15 5.95 2.30
CA PRO A 285 -3.98 6.80 2.42
C PRO A 285 -3.76 7.68 1.19
N PHE A 286 -3.13 8.82 1.43
CA PHE A 286 -2.54 9.68 0.42
C PHE A 286 -1.03 9.60 0.44
N ILE A 287 -0.41 9.50 -0.73
CA ILE A 287 1.04 9.40 -0.88
C ILE A 287 1.76 10.58 -0.22
N GLY A 288 2.97 10.35 0.28
CA GLY A 288 3.84 11.36 0.86
C GLY A 288 4.47 12.31 -0.18
N PRO A 289 5.33 13.23 0.28
CA PRO A 289 6.04 14.15 -0.59
C PRO A 289 7.13 13.46 -1.41
N SER A 290 7.57 14.10 -2.48
CA SER A 290 8.71 13.67 -3.29
C SER A 290 10.07 14.08 -2.70
N THR A 291 10.09 14.90 -1.64
CA THR A 291 11.29 15.39 -0.95
C THR A 291 11.02 15.56 0.53
N TYR A 292 12.04 15.41 1.36
CA TYR A 292 11.95 15.59 2.81
C TYR A 292 11.60 17.03 3.25
N ARG A 293 11.72 18.01 2.35
CA ARG A 293 11.26 19.39 2.55
C ARG A 293 10.13 19.70 1.57
N ALA A 294 8.91 19.40 1.97
CA ALA A 294 7.73 19.61 1.14
C ALA A 294 7.18 21.05 1.30
N ASP A 295 7.97 22.04 0.93
CA ASP A 295 7.59 23.45 0.93
C ASP A 295 6.89 23.89 -0.37
N ASN A 296 6.89 23.06 -1.40
CA ASN A 296 6.29 23.31 -2.71
C ASN A 296 5.08 22.44 -3.02
N GLY A 297 4.66 21.59 -2.08
CA GLY A 297 3.48 20.73 -2.21
C GLY A 297 3.62 19.53 -3.15
N SER A 298 4.82 19.21 -3.61
CA SER A 298 5.04 18.10 -4.54
C SER A 298 4.82 16.75 -3.88
N SER A 299 3.92 15.94 -4.42
CA SER A 299 3.72 14.54 -4.04
C SER A 299 4.72 13.63 -4.72
N ALA A 300 5.04 12.50 -4.09
CA ALA A 300 5.75 11.40 -4.73
C ALA A 300 4.95 10.83 -5.91
N SER A 301 5.61 10.10 -6.78
CA SER A 301 4.96 9.45 -7.92
C SER A 301 4.10 8.26 -7.48
N MET A 302 3.01 8.05 -8.18
CA MET A 302 2.15 6.86 -8.06
C MET A 302 1.97 6.24 -9.42
N TYR A 303 1.82 4.91 -9.46
CA TYR A 303 1.72 4.13 -10.68
C TYR A 303 0.53 3.17 -10.61
N ASN A 304 -0.13 2.95 -11.74
CA ASN A 304 -1.13 1.89 -11.88
C ASN A 304 -0.49 0.53 -12.23
N ALA A 305 -1.30 -0.52 -12.38
CA ALA A 305 -0.86 -1.87 -12.74
C ALA A 305 -0.08 -1.96 -14.06
N LYS A 306 -0.18 -0.96 -14.94
CA LYS A 306 0.50 -0.90 -16.25
C LYS A 306 1.69 0.06 -16.23
N SER A 307 2.19 0.41 -15.06
CA SER A 307 3.28 1.39 -14.86
C SER A 307 2.98 2.80 -15.38
N GLY A 308 1.70 3.11 -15.66
CA GLY A 308 1.25 4.45 -15.99
C GLY A 308 1.15 5.33 -14.75
N THR A 309 1.57 6.59 -14.85
CA THR A 309 1.49 7.54 -13.72
C THR A 309 0.04 7.81 -13.33
N VAL A 310 -0.24 7.77 -12.05
CA VAL A 310 -1.52 8.12 -11.41
C VAL A 310 -1.37 9.47 -10.70
N LYS A 311 -2.43 10.27 -10.72
CA LYS A 311 -2.45 11.58 -10.05
C LYS A 311 -3.50 11.60 -8.95
N LEU A 312 -3.20 12.33 -7.90
CA LEU A 312 -4.16 12.73 -6.90
C LEU A 312 -4.91 13.96 -7.42
N GLU A 313 -6.24 13.90 -7.39
CA GLU A 313 -7.13 15.00 -7.70
C GLU A 313 -7.67 15.63 -6.42
N SER A 314 -8.31 16.79 -6.52
CA SER A 314 -8.95 17.44 -5.37
C SER A 314 -10.40 17.81 -5.74
N VAL A 315 -11.31 17.62 -4.78
CA VAL A 315 -12.71 17.98 -4.89
C VAL A 315 -13.14 18.72 -3.62
N GLU A 316 -14.03 19.69 -3.74
CA GLU A 316 -14.58 20.39 -2.57
C GLU A 316 -15.63 19.53 -1.85
N SER A 317 -15.63 19.59 -0.51
CA SER A 317 -16.64 18.93 0.32
C SER A 317 -18.00 19.59 0.16
N ASP A 318 -19.00 18.80 -0.17
CA ASP A 318 -20.43 19.17 -0.19
C ASP A 318 -21.27 17.96 0.25
N ALA A 319 -22.59 18.05 0.09
CA ALA A 319 -23.52 16.99 0.50
C ALA A 319 -23.36 15.67 -0.30
N GLU A 320 -22.74 15.70 -1.47
CA GLU A 320 -22.48 14.53 -2.33
C GLU A 320 -21.06 14.01 -2.11
N THR A 321 -20.06 14.88 -2.27
CA THR A 321 -18.64 14.53 -2.23
C THR A 321 -18.11 14.33 -0.80
N GLY A 322 -18.72 15.00 0.20
CA GLY A 322 -18.35 14.92 1.60
C GLY A 322 -18.98 13.73 2.34
N THR A 323 -19.12 12.57 1.71
CA THR A 323 -19.68 11.37 2.32
C THR A 323 -18.64 10.23 2.42
N ALA A 324 -18.81 9.35 3.41
CA ALA A 324 -17.93 8.18 3.56
C ALA A 324 -17.99 7.25 2.33
N ASP A 325 -19.16 7.09 1.73
CA ASP A 325 -19.34 6.26 0.54
C ASP A 325 -18.63 6.86 -0.68
N TYR A 326 -18.72 8.17 -0.88
CA TYR A 326 -17.97 8.86 -1.93
C TYR A 326 -16.46 8.70 -1.72
N ALA A 327 -15.98 8.94 -0.50
CA ALA A 327 -14.57 8.80 -0.16
C ALA A 327 -14.01 7.40 -0.43
N VAL A 328 -14.82 6.34 -0.23
CA VAL A 328 -14.47 4.95 -0.54
C VAL A 328 -14.39 4.72 -2.06
N GLN A 329 -15.33 5.27 -2.83
CA GLN A 329 -15.37 5.12 -4.28
C GLN A 329 -14.30 5.96 -4.99
N HIS A 330 -13.79 7.01 -4.34
CA HIS A 330 -12.84 7.99 -4.89
C HIS A 330 -11.57 8.14 -4.01
N PRO A 331 -10.77 7.06 -3.80
CA PRO A 331 -9.60 7.11 -2.94
C PRO A 331 -8.45 7.98 -3.48
N LEU A 332 -8.48 8.33 -4.78
CA LEU A 332 -7.52 9.24 -5.42
C LEU A 332 -7.99 10.71 -5.36
N GLU A 333 -9.12 11.01 -4.77
CA GLU A 333 -9.61 12.36 -4.60
C GLU A 333 -9.42 12.84 -3.17
N TYR A 334 -8.67 13.94 -3.03
CA TYR A 334 -8.52 14.64 -1.77
C TYR A 334 -9.71 15.59 -1.59
N ILE A 335 -10.56 15.32 -0.61
CA ILE A 335 -11.77 16.11 -0.36
C ILE A 335 -11.39 17.34 0.47
N THR A 336 -11.36 18.51 -0.14
CA THR A 336 -10.97 19.76 0.53
C THR A 336 -12.12 20.32 1.35
N GLY A 337 -11.78 20.87 2.52
CA GLY A 337 -12.74 21.56 3.37
C GLY A 337 -12.95 23.01 2.93
N THR A 338 -14.19 23.44 2.91
CA THR A 338 -14.63 24.81 2.61
C THR A 338 -15.22 25.47 3.85
N ALA A 339 -15.54 26.77 3.77
CA ALA A 339 -16.25 27.45 4.85
C ALA A 339 -17.64 26.86 5.09
N ASP A 340 -18.30 26.34 4.05
CA ASP A 340 -19.63 25.74 4.12
C ASP A 340 -19.62 24.36 4.80
N SER A 341 -18.48 23.66 4.78
CA SER A 341 -18.25 22.40 5.50
C SER A 341 -17.48 22.59 6.81
N ASP A 342 -17.36 23.82 7.33
CA ASP A 342 -16.53 24.15 8.50
C ASP A 342 -15.08 23.59 8.38
N TYR A 343 -14.56 23.47 7.15
CA TYR A 343 -13.26 22.92 6.83
C TYR A 343 -13.10 21.42 7.14
N ASP A 344 -14.22 20.69 7.25
CA ASP A 344 -14.24 19.23 7.29
C ASP A 344 -14.37 18.66 5.87
N TRP A 345 -13.74 17.49 5.63
CA TRP A 345 -13.99 16.74 4.41
C TRP A 345 -15.35 16.03 4.47
N ALA A 346 -15.79 15.61 5.68
CA ALA A 346 -17.05 14.96 5.91
C ALA A 346 -18.15 16.01 6.14
N TRP A 347 -19.03 16.20 5.18
CA TRP A 347 -20.11 17.18 5.23
C TRP A 347 -21.02 17.03 6.45
N SER A 348 -21.24 15.81 6.90
CA SER A 348 -22.06 15.51 8.09
C SER A 348 -21.33 15.68 9.42
N HIS A 349 -20.03 15.96 9.42
CA HIS A 349 -19.15 15.99 10.60
C HIS A 349 -19.21 14.70 11.44
N ASP A 350 -19.28 13.53 10.75
CA ASP A 350 -19.43 12.26 11.45
C ASP A 350 -18.23 11.95 12.34
N GLY A 351 -18.45 12.00 13.64
CA GLY A 351 -17.46 11.70 14.67
C GLY A 351 -17.27 10.20 14.96
N ALA A 352 -18.01 9.31 14.30
CA ALA A 352 -17.94 7.86 14.54
C ALA A 352 -17.02 7.13 13.55
N LEU A 353 -16.40 7.84 12.61
CA LEU A 353 -15.54 7.23 11.58
C LEU A 353 -14.29 6.58 12.17
N TRP A 354 -13.65 7.20 13.18
CA TRP A 354 -12.64 6.60 14.04
C TRP A 354 -13.08 6.66 15.49
N GLY A 355 -12.42 5.93 16.40
CA GLY A 355 -12.82 5.95 17.80
C GLY A 355 -11.92 5.12 18.73
N GLU A 356 -12.36 4.96 19.96
CA GLU A 356 -11.67 4.18 20.99
C GLU A 356 -11.53 2.70 20.60
N SER A 357 -12.50 2.15 19.87
CA SER A 357 -12.44 0.81 19.27
C SER A 357 -12.16 0.93 17.78
N LYS A 358 -11.52 -0.08 17.20
CA LYS A 358 -11.28 -0.17 15.75
C LYS A 358 -12.60 -0.17 15.00
N THR A 359 -12.83 0.85 14.18
CA THR A 359 -14.00 0.96 13.30
C THR A 359 -13.72 0.36 11.92
N VAL A 360 -14.75 0.25 11.08
CA VAL A 360 -14.62 -0.17 9.68
C VAL A 360 -13.73 0.79 8.87
N ASN A 361 -13.61 2.04 9.29
CA ASN A 361 -12.79 3.07 8.62
C ASN A 361 -11.40 3.25 9.25
N ASP A 362 -11.05 2.50 10.31
CA ASP A 362 -9.73 2.60 10.92
C ASP A 362 -8.65 2.06 9.96
N PRO A 363 -7.62 2.85 9.61
CA PRO A 363 -6.63 2.48 8.59
C PRO A 363 -5.55 1.51 9.09
N CYS A 364 -5.43 1.28 10.39
CA CYS A 364 -4.34 0.47 10.95
C CYS A 364 -4.47 -1.03 10.60
N PRO A 365 -3.38 -1.80 10.64
CA PRO A 365 -3.40 -3.25 10.44
C PRO A 365 -4.24 -4.00 11.49
N TYR A 366 -4.46 -5.29 11.25
CA TYR A 366 -5.15 -6.18 12.19
C TYR A 366 -4.48 -6.17 13.58
N GLY A 367 -5.30 -6.09 14.63
CA GLY A 367 -4.83 -5.99 16.02
C GLY A 367 -4.31 -4.62 16.44
N TRP A 368 -4.30 -3.65 15.52
CA TRP A 368 -3.88 -2.27 15.74
C TRP A 368 -5.00 -1.29 15.40
N ARG A 369 -4.98 -0.12 16.02
CA ARG A 369 -5.92 1.00 15.75
C ARG A 369 -5.21 2.33 15.82
N VAL A 370 -5.83 3.38 15.32
CA VAL A 370 -5.31 4.76 15.46
C VAL A 370 -5.13 5.09 16.94
N ALA A 371 -3.98 5.69 17.28
CA ALA A 371 -3.66 6.07 18.65
C ALA A 371 -4.60 7.16 19.18
N PRO A 372 -5.14 7.06 20.40
CA PRO A 372 -5.89 8.16 21.03
C PRO A 372 -4.93 9.26 21.51
N SER A 373 -5.44 10.47 21.78
CA SER A 373 -4.63 11.59 22.27
C SER A 373 -3.91 11.26 23.60
N GLU A 374 -4.54 10.49 24.46
CA GLU A 374 -3.94 10.03 25.72
C GLU A 374 -2.62 9.25 25.53
N ALA A 375 -2.44 8.57 24.39
CA ALA A 375 -1.20 7.86 24.09
C ALA A 375 0.01 8.80 23.94
N PHE A 376 -0.24 10.08 23.64
CA PHE A 376 0.78 11.13 23.47
C PHE A 376 0.86 12.10 24.64
N GLU A 377 0.01 11.97 25.66
CA GLU A 377 -0.04 12.87 26.80
C GLU A 377 1.30 12.89 27.55
N GLY A 378 1.78 14.11 27.85
CA GLY A 378 3.01 14.32 28.62
C GLY A 378 4.31 13.96 27.90
N LEU A 379 4.28 13.61 26.60
CA LEU A 379 5.50 13.43 25.83
C LEU A 379 6.28 14.74 25.76
N THR A 380 7.58 14.64 25.90
CA THR A 380 8.52 15.78 25.84
C THR A 380 9.67 15.47 24.91
N ILE A 381 10.38 16.52 24.46
CA ILE A 381 11.59 16.36 23.64
C ILE A 381 12.67 15.70 24.50
N SER A 382 13.27 14.63 24.02
CA SER A 382 14.41 13.97 24.67
C SER A 382 15.66 14.84 24.52
N GLY A 383 16.20 15.31 25.65
CA GLY A 383 17.37 16.19 25.69
C GLY A 383 17.02 17.68 25.55
N THR A 384 18.01 18.48 25.23
CA THR A 384 17.87 19.94 25.06
C THR A 384 17.94 20.27 23.55
N PRO A 385 16.92 20.91 22.97
CA PRO A 385 16.94 21.31 21.57
C PRO A 385 18.16 22.18 21.24
N ALA A 386 18.79 21.90 20.10
CA ALA A 386 19.91 22.66 19.58
C ALA A 386 19.69 23.03 18.11
N ALA A 387 20.34 24.09 17.63
CA ALA A 387 20.19 24.52 16.24
C ALA A 387 20.53 23.42 15.20
N ALA A 388 21.43 22.49 15.55
CA ALA A 388 21.80 21.35 14.72
C ALA A 388 20.66 20.31 14.55
N ASP A 389 19.71 20.26 15.48
CA ASP A 389 18.58 19.32 15.38
C ASP A 389 17.58 19.72 14.30
N TYR A 390 17.70 20.93 13.77
CA TYR A 390 16.86 21.38 12.66
C TYR A 390 16.96 20.46 11.43
N ASP A 391 18.15 19.99 11.12
CA ASP A 391 18.39 19.19 9.93
C ASP A 391 17.97 17.72 10.12
N LYS A 392 17.59 17.33 11.34
CA LYS A 392 17.04 16.00 11.66
C LYS A 392 15.56 15.84 11.30
N PHE A 393 14.84 16.93 11.06
CA PHE A 393 13.43 16.96 10.65
C PHE A 393 12.49 16.09 11.51
N GLY A 394 12.67 16.13 12.81
CA GLY A 394 11.88 15.39 13.78
C GLY A 394 12.50 15.42 15.16
N TRP A 395 11.77 14.86 16.11
CA TRP A 395 12.18 14.76 17.49
C TRP A 395 12.20 13.33 17.99
N THR A 396 13.22 12.96 18.75
CA THR A 396 13.09 11.85 19.68
C THR A 396 12.29 12.35 20.88
N LEU A 397 11.09 11.79 21.06
CA LEU A 397 10.19 12.12 22.17
C LEU A 397 10.22 11.04 23.23
N THR A 398 9.97 11.42 24.48
CA THR A 398 10.03 10.54 25.65
C THR A 398 8.93 10.88 26.65
N ASP A 399 8.46 9.85 27.37
CA ASP A 399 7.65 9.94 28.59
C ASP A 399 8.51 9.88 29.88
N GLY A 400 9.84 9.91 29.71
CA GLY A 400 10.81 9.72 30.80
C GLY A 400 11.24 8.27 31.04
N THR A 401 10.56 7.29 30.42
CA THR A 401 10.86 5.85 30.53
C THR A 401 11.24 5.27 29.16
N SER A 402 10.42 5.53 28.18
CA SER A 402 10.58 5.10 26.78
C SER A 402 10.86 6.28 25.88
N GLN A 403 11.38 6.02 24.70
CA GLN A 403 11.58 7.06 23.68
C GLN A 403 11.41 6.51 22.27
N SER A 404 10.97 7.37 21.35
CA SER A 404 10.83 7.06 19.92
C SER A 404 11.04 8.30 19.09
N PHE A 405 11.51 8.11 17.86
CA PHE A 405 11.60 9.18 16.86
C PHE A 405 10.21 9.47 16.27
N PHE A 406 9.91 10.77 16.12
CA PHE A 406 8.73 11.30 15.44
C PHE A 406 9.17 12.29 14.39
N VAL A 407 8.88 12.01 13.13
CA VAL A 407 9.31 12.84 12.00
C VAL A 407 8.41 14.07 11.85
N GLY A 408 8.98 15.19 11.49
CA GLY A 408 8.28 16.46 11.20
C GLY A 408 7.74 16.48 9.77
N ALA A 409 6.82 15.60 9.44
CA ALA A 409 6.29 15.44 8.08
C ALA A 409 5.23 16.49 7.70
N GLY A 410 4.82 17.37 8.62
CA GLY A 410 3.80 18.38 8.38
C GLY A 410 2.42 17.79 8.08
N ARG A 411 1.73 18.36 7.10
CA ARG A 411 0.37 17.95 6.70
C ARG A 411 0.10 18.19 5.22
N ARG A 412 -0.91 17.53 4.68
CA ARG A 412 -1.65 18.00 3.50
C ARG A 412 -2.68 19.04 3.95
N ARG A 413 -2.73 20.14 3.26
CA ARG A 413 -3.61 21.27 3.63
C ARG A 413 -5.07 20.94 3.34
N TYR A 414 -5.94 21.38 4.26
CA TYR A 414 -7.38 21.18 4.18
C TYR A 414 -8.04 21.84 2.95
N ASP A 415 -7.45 22.93 2.42
CA ASP A 415 -8.03 23.78 1.38
C ASP A 415 -7.60 23.45 -0.05
N ASN A 416 -6.55 22.65 -0.24
CA ASN A 416 -6.03 22.36 -1.57
C ASN A 416 -5.24 21.04 -1.68
N GLY A 417 -5.09 20.28 -0.58
CA GLY A 417 -4.39 19.00 -0.56
C GLY A 417 -2.86 19.06 -0.75
N THR A 418 -2.25 20.25 -0.85
CA THR A 418 -0.79 20.36 -1.00
C THR A 418 -0.07 20.02 0.30
N ILE A 419 1.12 19.42 0.20
CA ILE A 419 1.90 19.03 1.37
C ILE A 419 2.77 20.20 1.83
N LEU A 420 2.72 20.49 3.13
CA LEU A 420 3.63 21.43 3.80
C LEU A 420 4.13 20.80 5.09
N ASN A 421 5.44 20.69 5.25
CA ASN A 421 6.07 20.29 6.52
C ASN A 421 6.74 21.45 7.25
N ILE A 422 6.69 22.64 6.70
CA ILE A 422 7.14 23.87 7.36
C ILE A 422 6.00 24.46 8.18
N TYR A 423 6.35 24.94 9.37
CA TYR A 423 5.45 25.65 10.25
C TYR A 423 4.94 26.92 9.58
N ASN A 424 3.65 27.01 9.39
CA ASN A 424 2.99 28.22 8.91
C ASN A 424 1.93 28.65 9.93
N PRO A 425 2.32 29.30 11.06
CA PRO A 425 1.37 29.92 11.96
C PRO A 425 0.80 31.11 11.20
N VAL A 426 -0.42 31.00 10.71
CA VAL A 426 -1.06 32.13 10.06
C VAL A 426 -1.44 33.18 11.10
N PRO A 427 -0.85 34.37 11.04
CA PRO A 427 -1.49 35.51 10.46
C PRO A 427 -0.70 36.06 9.26
N ALA A 428 -1.37 36.79 8.36
CA ALA A 428 -0.80 37.36 7.15
C ALA A 428 0.51 38.15 7.37
N GLU A 429 0.76 38.61 8.58
CA GLU A 429 1.98 39.29 9.02
C GLU A 429 3.18 38.33 9.14
N ALA A 430 2.96 37.05 9.38
CA ALA A 430 4.01 36.04 9.42
C ALA A 430 4.35 35.52 8.01
N GLN A 431 3.43 35.60 7.06
CA GLN A 431 3.70 35.24 5.65
C GLN A 431 4.75 36.15 5.01
N SER A 432 4.94 37.39 5.48
CA SER A 432 6.03 38.24 5.01
C SER A 432 7.43 37.81 5.51
N ARG A 433 7.50 36.92 6.49
CA ARG A 433 8.75 36.28 6.95
C ARG A 433 9.06 34.99 6.19
N ASN A 434 8.14 34.49 5.39
CA ASN A 434 8.25 33.31 4.53
C ASN A 434 8.96 33.60 3.20
N THR A 435 9.87 34.54 3.17
CA THR A 435 10.84 34.59 2.09
C THR A 435 11.79 33.43 2.31
N ALA A 436 11.82 32.51 1.38
CA ALA A 436 12.67 31.33 1.21
C ALA A 436 14.05 31.40 1.87
N THR A 437 14.12 31.41 3.18
CA THR A 437 15.37 31.30 3.92
C THR A 437 15.47 29.89 4.51
N GLU A 438 16.65 29.32 4.48
CA GLU A 438 17.03 27.97 4.92
C GLU A 438 16.66 27.59 6.37
N ALA A 439 15.86 28.37 7.06
CA ALA A 439 15.58 28.25 8.48
C ALA A 439 14.09 28.38 8.84
N GLN A 440 13.18 28.03 7.94
CA GLN A 440 11.76 28.01 8.30
C GLN A 440 11.49 26.88 9.30
N PRO A 441 10.69 27.12 10.36
CA PRO A 441 10.28 26.09 11.29
C PRO A 441 9.62 24.92 10.56
N TRP A 442 9.88 23.69 11.01
CA TRP A 442 9.12 22.51 10.55
C TRP A 442 8.15 22.04 11.63
N GLU A 443 7.14 21.30 11.22
CA GLU A 443 6.10 20.77 12.11
C GLU A 443 5.85 19.28 11.86
N GLY A 444 5.45 18.57 12.92
CA GLY A 444 4.91 17.23 12.88
C GLY A 444 3.48 17.21 13.40
N LEU A 445 2.59 16.58 12.66
CA LEU A 445 1.16 16.47 12.99
C LEU A 445 0.69 15.04 12.79
N TYR A 446 0.07 14.51 13.82
CA TYR A 446 -0.41 13.14 13.85
C TYR A 446 -1.86 13.12 14.30
N TRP A 447 -2.74 12.53 13.50
CA TRP A 447 -4.11 12.33 13.93
C TRP A 447 -4.21 11.41 15.13
N THR A 448 -5.13 11.74 16.03
CA THR A 448 -5.58 10.84 17.07
C THR A 448 -6.94 10.22 16.69
N SER A 449 -7.33 9.12 17.37
CA SER A 449 -8.64 8.50 17.14
C SER A 449 -9.81 9.29 17.71
N ASP A 450 -9.56 10.34 18.48
CA ASP A 450 -10.59 11.06 19.20
C ASP A 450 -11.39 11.97 18.26
N ALA A 451 -12.69 11.94 18.41
CA ALA A 451 -13.60 12.63 17.49
C ALA A 451 -13.58 14.16 17.60
N GLY A 452 -13.17 14.72 18.72
CA GLY A 452 -13.25 16.15 18.96
C GLY A 452 -14.68 16.69 18.92
N SER A 453 -14.86 17.96 18.59
CA SER A 453 -16.17 18.61 18.48
C SER A 453 -16.40 19.21 17.09
N GLY A 454 -17.60 18.97 16.52
CA GLY A 454 -17.97 19.49 15.19
C GLY A 454 -17.04 18.98 14.09
N ALA A 455 -16.49 19.90 13.32
CA ALA A 455 -15.64 19.66 12.15
C ALA A 455 -14.14 19.47 12.46
N GLN A 456 -13.78 19.45 13.74
CA GLN A 456 -12.39 19.36 14.19
C GLN A 456 -12.15 18.10 15.03
N SER A 457 -10.96 17.57 14.93
CA SER A 457 -10.47 16.45 15.75
C SER A 457 -9.11 16.77 16.34
N PRO A 458 -8.80 16.19 17.52
CA PRO A 458 -7.50 16.37 18.15
C PRO A 458 -6.37 15.78 17.32
N ALA A 459 -5.25 16.49 17.29
CA ALA A 459 -4.00 16.02 16.74
C ALA A 459 -2.89 16.15 17.76
N PHE A 460 -1.97 15.21 17.74
CA PHE A 460 -0.67 15.34 18.37
C PHE A 460 0.21 16.24 17.48
N TYR A 461 0.81 17.25 18.07
CA TYR A 461 1.49 18.33 17.37
C TYR A 461 2.83 18.66 18.02
N PHE A 462 3.85 18.91 17.18
CA PHE A 462 5.13 19.47 17.61
C PHE A 462 5.75 20.28 16.47
N TRP A 463 6.66 21.18 16.84
CA TRP A 463 7.38 22.01 15.89
C TRP A 463 8.78 22.35 16.38
N PHE A 464 9.64 22.83 15.49
CA PHE A 464 10.97 23.30 15.79
C PHE A 464 11.36 24.50 14.95
N GLU A 465 11.96 25.52 15.58
CA GLU A 465 12.52 26.69 14.94
C GLU A 465 14.04 26.77 15.19
N LYS A 466 14.84 26.72 14.12
CA LYS A 466 16.31 26.74 14.16
C LYS A 466 16.85 28.02 14.82
N LYS A 467 16.25 29.19 14.54
CA LYS A 467 16.75 30.50 14.99
C LYS A 467 16.75 30.64 16.50
N THR A 468 15.74 30.12 17.16
CA THR A 468 15.58 30.19 18.61
C THR A 468 16.04 28.91 19.31
N SER A 469 16.34 27.86 18.54
CA SER A 469 16.47 26.49 19.04
C SER A 469 15.28 26.08 19.90
N GLY A 470 14.09 26.58 19.56
CA GLY A 470 12.86 26.40 20.30
C GLY A 470 11.91 25.45 19.61
N GLY A 471 11.06 24.85 20.40
CA GLY A 471 9.99 23.99 19.92
C GLY A 471 8.99 23.69 21.04
N SER A 472 7.83 23.16 20.69
CA SER A 472 6.84 22.65 21.65
C SER A 472 6.30 21.29 21.21
N VAL A 473 5.71 20.60 22.17
CA VAL A 473 5.00 19.34 21.99
C VAL A 473 3.64 19.48 22.67
N GLU A 474 2.58 19.21 21.94
CA GLU A 474 1.18 19.35 22.39
C GLU A 474 0.37 18.13 21.90
N TYR A 475 -0.50 17.55 22.74
CA TYR A 475 -1.13 16.27 22.42
C TYR A 475 -2.61 16.31 22.10
N ASP A 476 -3.27 17.46 22.23
CA ASP A 476 -4.72 17.63 22.06
C ASP A 476 -5.05 18.94 21.33
N VAL A 477 -4.43 19.16 20.18
CA VAL A 477 -4.61 20.39 19.40
C VAL A 477 -5.71 20.17 18.36
N PRO A 478 -6.80 20.94 18.38
CA PRO A 478 -7.89 20.76 17.43
C PRO A 478 -7.50 21.23 16.03
N TYR A 479 -7.69 20.36 15.04
CA TYR A 479 -7.49 20.66 13.63
C TYR A 479 -8.70 20.28 12.79
N ALA A 480 -8.91 21.04 11.72
CA ALA A 480 -9.92 20.74 10.71
C ALA A 480 -9.68 19.38 10.05
N ARG A 481 -10.71 18.52 10.02
CA ARG A 481 -10.61 17.11 9.59
C ARG A 481 -10.24 16.93 8.11
N ALA A 482 -10.41 17.95 7.29
CA ALA A 482 -9.95 17.94 5.91
C ALA A 482 -8.43 18.00 5.77
N ASN A 483 -7.64 18.32 6.84
CA ASN A 483 -6.19 18.13 6.76
C ASN A 483 -5.83 16.65 6.62
N GLY A 484 -4.78 16.38 5.86
CA GLY A 484 -4.15 15.07 5.80
C GLY A 484 -2.93 15.04 6.72
N MET A 485 -2.90 14.15 7.70
CA MET A 485 -1.81 14.03 8.68
C MET A 485 -1.38 12.58 8.82
N GLN A 486 -0.23 12.36 9.46
CA GLN A 486 0.27 11.02 9.76
C GLN A 486 -0.64 10.32 10.77
N VAL A 487 -0.54 9.00 10.77
CA VAL A 487 -1.15 8.12 11.76
C VAL A 487 -0.08 7.24 12.38
N ARG A 488 -0.11 7.11 13.71
CA ARG A 488 0.55 6.04 14.43
C ARG A 488 -0.47 5.09 15.03
N CYS A 489 -0.18 3.81 14.91
CA CYS A 489 -1.07 2.78 15.41
C CYS A 489 -0.65 2.31 16.79
N VAL A 490 -1.63 2.08 17.67
CA VAL A 490 -1.46 1.42 18.97
C VAL A 490 -2.15 0.06 18.95
N ARG A 491 -1.69 -0.87 19.80
CA ARG A 491 -2.32 -2.18 19.95
C ARG A 491 -3.79 -2.00 20.32
N GLY A 492 -4.68 -2.67 19.60
CA GLY A 492 -6.10 -2.74 19.94
C GLY A 492 -6.28 -3.46 21.30
N LYS A 493 -7.26 -3.02 22.07
CA LYS A 493 -7.63 -3.69 23.34
C LYS A 493 -8.45 -4.93 23.03
#